data_a15f530891405fe892cc8ba5026dc69e
#
_entry.id   a15f530891405fe892cc8ba5026dc69e
#
_cell.length_a   1.000
_cell.length_b   1.000
_cell.length_c   1.000
_cell.angle_alpha   90.00
_cell.angle_beta   90.00
_cell.angle_gamma   90.00
#
_symmetry.space_group_name_H-M   'P 1'
#
loop_
_entity.id
_entity.type
_entity.pdbx_description
1 polymer ?
#
loop_
_entity_poly.entity_id
_entity_poly.type
_entity_poly.pdbx_seq_one_letter_code
_entity_poly.pdbx_strand_id
1 'polypeptide(L)'
;GVMCDVALDPYTSHGHDGVLINNEIDNDETIKILVKQAILQAKCGCNVIAPSDMMDGRIGLIRKALDKEKFTDVSILSYAVKYASSFYGPFRDAVGSKSKLKKDKKTYQMDYRNSFESFREVGFDLKEGADMVMVKPGMIYLDIISKIKENFKTPVFAYQVSGEYSAIKFAIKNKILDEESMIESIMAFKRAGACAIVTYFAI
;
A
#
# COMPACT_ATOMS: atom_id res chain seq x y z
N GLY A 1 15.40 1.77 10.67
CA GLY A 1 14.94 2.85 9.78
C GLY A 1 13.47 3.15 9.96
N VAL A 2 13.06 4.34 9.61
CA VAL A 2 11.67 4.79 9.68
C VAL A 2 11.07 4.78 8.27
N MET A 3 9.94 4.12 8.11
CA MET A 3 9.14 4.11 6.89
C MET A 3 7.83 4.85 7.16
N CYS A 4 7.52 5.85 6.33
CA CYS A 4 6.31 6.65 6.48
C CYS A 4 5.36 6.43 5.31
N ASP A 5 4.11 6.15 5.63
CA ASP A 5 3.03 6.15 4.65
C ASP A 5 2.75 7.58 4.15
N VAL A 6 2.72 7.77 2.84
CA VAL A 6 2.26 9.01 2.20
C VAL A 6 0.82 8.78 1.77
N ALA A 7 -0.10 9.32 2.56
CA ALA A 7 -1.53 9.08 2.39
C ALA A 7 -2.36 10.29 2.80
N LEU A 8 -3.46 10.52 2.14
CA LEU A 8 -4.38 11.63 2.42
C LEU A 8 -5.67 11.21 3.11
N ASP A 9 -6.07 9.94 3.02
CA ASP A 9 -7.35 9.47 3.54
C ASP A 9 -7.55 9.70 5.05
N PRO A 10 -6.53 9.68 5.95
CA PRO A 10 -6.71 10.04 7.35
C PRO A 10 -7.05 11.53 7.56
N TYR A 11 -6.68 12.38 6.61
CA TYR A 11 -6.79 13.84 6.70
C TYR A 11 -7.92 14.43 5.86
N THR A 12 -8.57 13.63 5.01
CA THR A 12 -9.70 14.10 4.19
C THR A 12 -11.03 13.92 4.94
N SER A 13 -11.94 14.88 4.78
CA SER A 13 -13.29 14.80 5.36
C SER A 13 -14.18 13.74 4.69
N HIS A 14 -13.79 13.25 3.52
CA HIS A 14 -14.54 12.30 2.70
C HIS A 14 -13.92 10.89 2.65
N GLY A 15 -12.75 10.66 3.29
CA GLY A 15 -12.12 9.34 3.42
C GLY A 15 -11.47 8.78 2.16
N HIS A 16 -11.36 9.54 1.07
CA HIS A 16 -10.60 9.13 -0.12
C HIS A 16 -9.12 9.47 0.00
N ASP A 17 -8.29 8.72 -0.75
CA ASP A 17 -6.83 8.90 -0.81
C ASP A 17 -6.41 10.12 -1.65
N GLY A 18 -7.36 10.86 -2.24
CA GLY A 18 -7.09 12.00 -3.12
C GLY A 18 -8.01 13.19 -2.91
N VAL A 19 -7.71 14.27 -3.60
CA VAL A 19 -8.48 15.52 -3.58
C VAL A 19 -9.73 15.35 -4.45
N LEU A 20 -10.88 15.77 -3.94
CA LEU A 20 -12.12 15.79 -4.71
C LEU A 20 -12.30 17.16 -5.40
N ILE A 21 -12.44 17.14 -6.71
CA ILE A 21 -12.89 18.27 -7.53
C ILE A 21 -14.14 17.82 -8.27
N ASN A 22 -15.22 18.54 -8.14
CA ASN A 22 -16.54 18.19 -8.75
C ASN A 22 -17.01 16.76 -8.40
N ASN A 23 -16.76 16.30 -7.17
CA ASN A 23 -17.07 14.95 -6.67
C ASN A 23 -16.30 13.80 -7.36
N GLU A 24 -15.20 14.10 -8.03
CA GLU A 24 -14.27 13.12 -8.61
C GLU A 24 -12.86 13.32 -8.03
N ILE A 25 -12.08 12.25 -7.97
CA ILE A 25 -10.68 12.33 -7.55
C ILE A 25 -9.89 12.99 -8.67
N ASP A 26 -9.25 14.12 -8.34
CA ASP A 26 -8.32 14.77 -9.24
C ASP A 26 -6.90 14.25 -8.97
N ASN A 27 -6.35 13.58 -9.98
CA ASN A 27 -5.03 12.94 -9.91
C ASN A 27 -3.92 13.99 -9.67
N ASP A 28 -3.89 15.03 -10.48
CA ASP A 28 -2.77 15.96 -10.53
C ASP A 28 -2.71 16.88 -9.29
N GLU A 29 -3.87 17.33 -8.82
CA GLU A 29 -3.93 18.11 -7.56
C GLU A 29 -3.60 17.22 -6.35
N THR A 30 -4.00 15.95 -6.38
CA THR A 30 -3.63 14.99 -5.34
C THR A 30 -2.11 14.82 -5.26
N ILE A 31 -1.45 14.57 -6.38
CA ILE A 31 0.01 14.36 -6.42
C ILE A 31 0.77 15.58 -5.89
N LYS A 32 0.32 16.79 -6.18
CA LYS A 32 0.96 18.00 -5.64
C LYS A 32 1.00 18.02 -4.11
N ILE A 33 -0.03 17.49 -3.46
CA ILE A 33 -0.09 17.41 -2.00
C ILE A 33 0.78 16.24 -1.49
N LEU A 34 0.72 15.08 -2.15
CA LEU A 34 1.55 13.91 -1.80
C LEU A 34 3.04 14.25 -1.86
N VAL A 35 3.48 14.98 -2.90
CA VAL A 35 4.86 15.45 -3.01
C VAL A 35 5.27 16.32 -1.81
N LYS A 36 4.41 17.25 -1.39
CA LYS A 36 4.68 18.08 -0.21
C LYS A 36 4.78 17.26 1.07
N GLN A 37 3.90 16.27 1.23
CA GLN A 37 3.92 15.36 2.37
C GLN A 37 5.20 14.52 2.38
N ALA A 38 5.60 13.94 1.25
CA ALA A 38 6.82 13.16 1.10
C ALA A 38 8.08 13.97 1.48
N ILE A 39 8.19 15.20 0.98
CA ILE A 39 9.30 16.11 1.32
C ILE A 39 9.31 16.44 2.82
N LEU A 40 8.15 16.70 3.41
CA LEU A 40 8.06 16.97 4.84
C LEU A 40 8.52 15.77 5.67
N GLN A 41 8.09 14.56 5.32
CA GLN A 41 8.50 13.33 5.98
C GLN A 41 10.02 13.09 5.84
N ALA A 42 10.59 13.32 4.66
CA ALA A 42 12.04 13.24 4.44
C ALA A 42 12.80 14.26 5.31
N LYS A 43 12.35 15.50 5.39
CA LYS A 43 12.90 16.55 6.28
C LYS A 43 12.84 16.15 7.77
N CYS A 44 11.85 15.37 8.16
CA CYS A 44 11.72 14.83 9.53
C CYS A 44 12.60 13.58 9.78
N GLY A 45 13.40 13.15 8.81
CA GLY A 45 14.32 12.03 8.97
C GLY A 45 13.76 10.66 8.58
N CYS A 46 12.70 10.61 7.80
CA CYS A 46 12.17 9.36 7.26
C CYS A 46 13.16 8.74 6.26
N ASN A 47 13.41 7.44 6.37
CA ASN A 47 14.34 6.71 5.50
C ASN A 47 13.65 6.13 4.26
N VAL A 48 12.36 5.82 4.36
CA VAL A 48 11.57 5.24 3.27
C VAL A 48 10.23 5.97 3.17
N ILE A 49 9.94 6.52 2.01
CA ILE A 49 8.66 7.13 1.65
C ILE A 49 7.79 6.07 0.97
N ALA A 50 6.58 5.86 1.47
CA ALA A 50 5.71 4.78 1.01
C ALA A 50 4.35 5.30 0.52
N PRO A 51 4.24 5.80 -0.73
CA PRO A 51 2.98 6.31 -1.28
C PRO A 51 1.94 5.21 -1.45
N SER A 52 0.78 5.37 -0.81
CA SER A 52 -0.26 4.34 -0.75
C SER A 52 -1.58 4.71 -1.43
N ASP A 53 -1.59 5.78 -2.20
CA ASP A 53 -2.77 6.41 -2.78
C ASP A 53 -3.24 5.80 -4.12
N MET A 54 -2.35 5.28 -4.95
CA MET A 54 -2.58 4.74 -6.30
C MET A 54 -2.83 5.81 -7.40
N MET A 55 -2.38 7.06 -7.19
CA MET A 55 -2.44 8.08 -8.24
C MET A 55 -1.39 7.81 -9.33
N ASP A 56 -1.73 8.11 -10.57
CA ASP A 56 -0.86 7.85 -11.73
C ASP A 56 0.29 8.87 -11.81
N GLY A 57 1.54 8.41 -12.00
CA GLY A 57 2.73 9.25 -12.10
C GLY A 57 3.29 9.81 -10.78
N ARG A 58 2.71 9.43 -9.63
CA ARG A 58 3.10 9.95 -8.31
C ARG A 58 4.54 9.60 -7.91
N ILE A 59 4.99 8.42 -8.27
CA ILE A 59 6.34 7.95 -7.89
C ILE A 59 7.39 8.81 -8.55
N GLY A 60 7.27 9.06 -9.85
CA GLY A 60 8.22 9.90 -10.59
C GLY A 60 8.28 11.34 -10.10
N LEU A 61 7.14 11.92 -9.73
CA LEU A 61 7.10 13.28 -9.20
C LEU A 61 7.67 13.38 -7.78
N ILE A 62 7.40 12.39 -6.90
CA ILE A 62 7.99 12.30 -5.58
C ILE A 62 9.51 12.12 -5.69
N ARG A 63 10.01 11.20 -6.53
CA ARG A 63 11.46 10.97 -6.71
C ARG A 63 12.17 12.24 -7.18
N LYS A 64 11.64 12.90 -8.22
CA LYS A 64 12.19 14.17 -8.71
C LYS A 64 12.23 15.24 -7.62
N ALA A 65 11.21 15.33 -6.79
CA ALA A 65 11.14 16.33 -5.73
C ALA A 65 12.16 16.02 -4.61
N LEU A 66 12.28 14.74 -4.18
CA LEU A 66 13.27 14.31 -3.20
C LEU A 66 14.69 14.61 -3.68
N ASP A 67 15.02 14.29 -4.93
CA ASP A 67 16.35 14.53 -5.52
C ASP A 67 16.66 16.03 -5.59
N LYS A 68 15.70 16.86 -5.98
CA LYS A 68 15.84 18.32 -6.01
C LYS A 68 16.16 18.90 -4.64
N GLU A 69 15.53 18.37 -3.58
CA GLU A 69 15.76 18.77 -2.20
C GLU A 69 16.95 18.07 -1.53
N LYS A 70 17.75 17.30 -2.31
CA LYS A 70 18.97 16.58 -1.86
C LYS A 70 18.69 15.37 -0.94
N PHE A 71 17.49 14.81 -0.96
CA PHE A 71 17.12 13.59 -0.26
C PHE A 71 17.35 12.34 -1.15
N THR A 72 18.54 12.22 -1.74
CA THR A 72 18.89 11.13 -2.67
C THR A 72 18.95 9.77 -2.02
N ASP A 73 19.21 9.71 -0.70
CA ASP A 73 19.30 8.46 0.07
C ASP A 73 17.95 7.99 0.62
N VAL A 74 16.89 8.77 0.45
CA VAL A 74 15.54 8.38 0.86
C VAL A 74 14.95 7.46 -0.20
N SER A 75 14.69 6.20 0.19
CA SER A 75 14.11 5.20 -0.70
C SER A 75 12.60 5.37 -0.86
N ILE A 76 12.06 4.85 -1.96
CA ILE A 76 10.62 4.84 -2.25
C ILE A 76 10.11 3.40 -2.28
N LEU A 77 9.17 3.07 -1.39
CA LEU A 77 8.37 1.85 -1.43
C LEU A 77 6.99 2.18 -2.05
N SER A 78 6.80 1.85 -3.32
CA SER A 78 5.50 2.06 -3.93
C SER A 78 4.48 1.00 -3.53
N TYR A 79 3.28 1.43 -3.13
CA TYR A 79 2.10 0.56 -3.08
C TYR A 79 1.60 0.33 -4.53
N ALA A 80 2.47 -0.23 -5.37
CA ALA A 80 2.22 -0.43 -6.79
C ALA A 80 1.02 -1.33 -7.07
N VAL A 81 0.67 -2.23 -6.13
CA VAL A 81 -0.43 -3.18 -6.28
C VAL A 81 -1.36 -3.10 -5.07
N LYS A 82 -2.38 -2.25 -5.18
CA LYS A 82 -3.38 -2.08 -4.12
C LYS A 82 -4.78 -2.35 -4.68
N TYR A 83 -5.34 -3.47 -4.28
CA TYR A 83 -6.66 -3.91 -4.72
C TYR A 83 -7.78 -3.27 -3.90
N ALA A 84 -8.91 -2.97 -4.56
CA ALA A 84 -10.16 -2.62 -3.87
C ALA A 84 -10.68 -3.88 -3.17
N SER A 85 -10.54 -3.95 -1.84
CA SER A 85 -10.78 -5.16 -1.07
C SER A 85 -11.75 -4.94 0.08
N SER A 86 -12.57 -5.96 0.35
CA SER A 86 -13.41 -6.02 1.56
C SER A 86 -12.60 -6.27 2.84
N PHE A 87 -11.38 -6.75 2.74
CA PHE A 87 -10.50 -7.03 3.89
C PHE A 87 -9.94 -5.76 4.57
N TYR A 88 -10.26 -4.56 4.09
CA TYR A 88 -9.93 -3.31 4.77
C TYR A 88 -10.94 -2.90 5.87
N GLY A 89 -12.01 -3.67 6.07
CA GLY A 89 -13.12 -3.30 6.95
C GLY A 89 -12.68 -2.83 8.35
N PRO A 90 -11.97 -3.66 9.15
CA PRO A 90 -11.58 -3.29 10.52
C PRO A 90 -10.74 -2.01 10.59
N PHE A 91 -9.83 -1.78 9.66
CA PHE A 91 -9.05 -0.54 9.60
C PHE A 91 -9.93 0.68 9.30
N ARG A 92 -10.84 0.56 8.33
CA ARG A 92 -11.77 1.65 7.98
C ARG A 92 -12.68 2.03 9.14
N ASP A 93 -13.11 1.05 9.93
CA ASP A 93 -13.88 1.29 11.16
C ASP A 93 -13.03 2.00 12.20
N ALA A 94 -11.79 1.56 12.43
CA ALA A 94 -10.88 2.12 13.44
C ALA A 94 -10.51 3.59 13.16
N VAL A 95 -10.29 3.96 11.89
CA VAL A 95 -9.97 5.35 11.51
C VAL A 95 -11.21 6.20 11.21
N GLY A 96 -12.43 5.64 11.39
CA GLY A 96 -13.68 6.34 11.15
C GLY A 96 -13.94 6.71 9.69
N SER A 97 -13.21 6.10 8.74
CA SER A 97 -13.35 6.40 7.32
C SER A 97 -14.56 5.72 6.68
N LYS A 98 -15.06 4.64 7.25
CA LYS A 98 -16.23 3.91 6.72
C LYS A 98 -17.49 4.77 6.67
N SER A 99 -17.73 5.58 7.69
CA SER A 99 -18.87 6.50 7.76
C SER A 99 -18.69 7.75 6.90
N LYS A 100 -17.44 8.12 6.57
CA LYS A 100 -17.10 9.31 5.79
C LYS A 100 -17.01 9.02 4.29
N LEU A 101 -16.69 7.78 3.90
CA LEU A 101 -16.43 7.42 2.52
C LEU A 101 -17.68 7.60 1.66
N LYS A 102 -17.66 8.62 0.81
CA LYS A 102 -18.66 8.85 -0.22
C LYS A 102 -18.29 8.03 -1.45
N LYS A 103 -19.15 7.09 -1.86
CA LYS A 103 -18.86 6.10 -2.92
C LYS A 103 -17.80 5.07 -2.45
N ASP A 104 -17.13 4.41 -3.39
CA ASP A 104 -16.07 3.44 -3.11
C ASP A 104 -14.73 3.91 -3.70
N LYS A 105 -13.66 3.15 -3.47
CA LYS A 105 -12.31 3.45 -3.96
C LYS A 105 -11.97 2.72 -5.28
N LYS A 106 -12.94 2.11 -5.95
CA LYS A 106 -12.73 1.31 -7.16
C LYS A 106 -12.32 2.12 -8.39
N THR A 107 -12.44 3.43 -8.33
CA THR A 107 -12.03 4.33 -9.42
C THR A 107 -10.52 4.46 -9.53
N TYR A 108 -9.76 4.12 -8.47
CA TYR A 108 -8.30 4.22 -8.45
C TYR A 108 -7.59 3.03 -7.76
N GLN A 109 -8.30 2.16 -7.03
CA GLN A 109 -7.76 0.89 -6.56
C GLN A 109 -8.11 -0.22 -7.56
N MET A 110 -7.19 -1.18 -7.74
CA MET A 110 -7.31 -2.25 -8.73
C MET A 110 -8.53 -3.14 -8.51
N ASP A 111 -9.11 -3.64 -9.58
CA ASP A 111 -10.14 -4.67 -9.53
C ASP A 111 -9.51 -6.02 -9.13
N TYR A 112 -10.01 -6.63 -8.06
CA TYR A 112 -9.51 -7.90 -7.54
C TYR A 112 -9.65 -9.08 -8.52
N ARG A 113 -10.42 -8.93 -9.59
CA ARG A 113 -10.58 -9.93 -10.67
C ARG A 113 -9.46 -9.86 -11.72
N ASN A 114 -8.67 -8.77 -11.71
CA ASN A 114 -7.67 -8.50 -12.72
C ASN A 114 -6.25 -8.63 -12.15
N SER A 115 -5.42 -9.47 -12.75
CA SER A 115 -4.02 -9.62 -12.39
C SER A 115 -3.06 -8.85 -13.32
N PHE A 116 -3.48 -8.54 -14.55
CA PHE A 116 -2.57 -7.95 -15.55
C PHE A 116 -2.19 -6.51 -15.23
N GLU A 117 -3.11 -5.74 -14.66
CA GLU A 117 -2.87 -4.37 -14.24
C GLU A 117 -1.71 -4.26 -13.25
N SER A 118 -1.59 -5.24 -12.33
CA SER A 118 -0.52 -5.25 -11.32
C SER A 118 0.89 -5.25 -11.94
N PHE A 119 1.10 -5.98 -13.05
CA PHE A 119 2.39 -6.02 -13.73
C PHE A 119 2.70 -4.70 -14.43
N ARG A 120 1.69 -4.08 -15.00
CA ARG A 120 1.81 -2.80 -15.68
C ARG A 120 2.18 -1.70 -14.70
N GLU A 121 1.48 -1.62 -13.58
CA GLU A 121 1.72 -0.63 -12.54
C GLU A 121 3.11 -0.80 -11.89
N VAL A 122 3.47 -2.03 -11.53
CA VAL A 122 4.83 -2.31 -11.04
C VAL A 122 5.89 -1.87 -12.05
N GLY A 123 5.69 -2.15 -13.34
CA GLY A 123 6.62 -1.74 -14.38
C GLY A 123 6.74 -0.23 -14.53
N PHE A 124 5.66 0.52 -14.38
CA PHE A 124 5.66 1.98 -14.40
C PHE A 124 6.34 2.56 -13.16
N ASP A 125 5.94 2.14 -11.97
CA ASP A 125 6.50 2.65 -10.72
C ASP A 125 8.01 2.42 -10.61
N LEU A 126 8.51 1.26 -11.08
CA LEU A 126 9.95 0.99 -11.13
C LEU A 126 10.68 1.92 -12.12
N LYS A 127 10.11 2.20 -13.29
CA LYS A 127 10.66 3.17 -14.25
C LYS A 127 10.64 4.59 -13.73
N GLU A 128 9.68 4.92 -12.90
CA GLU A 128 9.53 6.21 -12.24
C GLU A 128 10.49 6.41 -11.06
N GLY A 129 11.15 5.34 -10.60
CA GLY A 129 12.18 5.40 -9.56
C GLY A 129 11.75 4.82 -8.21
N ALA A 130 10.79 3.91 -8.18
CA ALA A 130 10.54 3.09 -6.99
C ALA A 130 11.71 2.13 -6.74
N ASP A 131 12.19 2.06 -5.51
CA ASP A 131 13.23 1.11 -5.07
C ASP A 131 12.63 -0.26 -4.70
N MET A 132 11.40 -0.25 -4.23
CA MET A 132 10.66 -1.40 -3.73
C MET A 132 9.18 -1.28 -4.10
N VAL A 133 8.49 -2.42 -4.18
CA VAL A 133 7.05 -2.44 -4.46
C VAL A 133 6.29 -3.23 -3.41
N MET A 134 5.02 -2.91 -3.19
CA MET A 134 4.15 -3.57 -2.23
C MET A 134 2.88 -4.09 -2.87
N VAL A 135 2.46 -5.29 -2.45
CA VAL A 135 1.15 -5.90 -2.75
C VAL A 135 0.25 -5.78 -1.52
N LYS A 136 -0.92 -5.18 -1.68
CA LYS A 136 -1.91 -4.93 -0.61
C LYS A 136 -3.35 -5.15 -1.12
N PRO A 137 -4.15 -5.99 -0.49
CA PRO A 137 -3.81 -6.96 0.56
C PRO A 137 -2.79 -7.99 0.08
N GLY A 138 -2.25 -8.79 0.99
CA GLY A 138 -1.20 -9.75 0.64
C GLY A 138 -1.65 -11.22 0.69
N MET A 139 -2.38 -11.65 1.73
CA MET A 139 -2.63 -13.06 2.00
C MET A 139 -3.47 -13.75 0.91
N ILE A 140 -4.45 -13.05 0.35
CA ILE A 140 -5.30 -13.57 -0.73
C ILE A 140 -4.75 -13.27 -2.13
N TYR A 141 -3.55 -12.66 -2.24
CA TYR A 141 -2.86 -12.30 -3.47
C TYR A 141 -1.44 -12.85 -3.53
N LEU A 142 -1.22 -14.04 -2.93
CA LEU A 142 0.10 -14.72 -2.95
C LEU A 142 0.56 -15.07 -4.36
N ASP A 143 -0.37 -15.35 -5.25
CA ASP A 143 -0.12 -15.57 -6.68
C ASP A 143 0.45 -14.34 -7.37
N ILE A 144 -0.05 -13.15 -7.01
CA ILE A 144 0.45 -11.87 -7.53
C ILE A 144 1.85 -11.58 -6.98
N ILE A 145 2.08 -11.80 -5.68
CA ILE A 145 3.40 -11.65 -5.06
C ILE A 145 4.43 -12.53 -5.78
N SER A 146 4.11 -13.81 -5.99
CA SER A 146 5.00 -14.76 -6.66
C SER A 146 5.32 -14.32 -8.09
N LYS A 147 4.32 -14.00 -8.87
CA LYS A 147 4.48 -13.55 -10.24
C LYS A 147 5.28 -12.25 -10.35
N ILE A 148 5.05 -11.26 -9.47
CA ILE A 148 5.84 -10.03 -9.44
C ILE A 148 7.30 -10.34 -9.12
N LYS A 149 7.54 -11.20 -8.12
CA LYS A 149 8.90 -11.62 -7.75
C LYS A 149 9.63 -12.32 -8.89
N GLU A 150 8.95 -13.13 -9.67
CA GLU A 150 9.50 -13.85 -10.81
C GLU A 150 9.85 -12.92 -11.99
N ASN A 151 8.98 -11.95 -12.26
CA ASN A 151 9.10 -11.07 -13.43
C ASN A 151 9.96 -9.81 -13.19
N PHE A 152 10.02 -9.32 -11.95
CA PHE A 152 10.75 -8.11 -11.59
C PHE A 152 11.81 -8.43 -10.54
N LYS A 153 13.07 -8.11 -10.82
CA LYS A 153 14.20 -8.27 -9.89
C LYS A 153 14.23 -7.14 -8.86
N THR A 154 13.12 -6.94 -8.15
CA THR A 154 12.95 -5.89 -7.14
C THR A 154 12.57 -6.49 -5.79
N PRO A 155 12.83 -5.82 -4.67
CA PRO A 155 12.24 -6.20 -3.39
C PRO A 155 10.72 -6.06 -3.41
N VAL A 156 10.01 -7.15 -3.06
CA VAL A 156 8.56 -7.20 -2.99
C VAL A 156 8.14 -7.25 -1.53
N PHE A 157 7.36 -6.26 -1.11
CA PHE A 157 6.73 -6.23 0.21
C PHE A 157 5.29 -6.74 0.11
N ALA A 158 4.78 -7.30 1.19
CA ALA A 158 3.39 -7.71 1.31
C ALA A 158 2.74 -7.08 2.53
N TYR A 159 1.48 -6.69 2.42
CA TYR A 159 0.72 -6.16 3.54
C TYR A 159 -0.37 -7.16 3.97
N GLN A 160 -0.23 -7.75 5.14
CA GLN A 160 -1.30 -8.48 5.79
C GLN A 160 -2.26 -7.47 6.44
N VAL A 161 -3.37 -7.19 5.77
CA VAL A 161 -4.28 -6.12 6.18
C VAL A 161 -5.16 -6.51 7.37
N SER A 162 -5.84 -5.52 7.93
CA SER A 162 -6.63 -5.65 9.16
C SER A 162 -7.67 -6.76 9.12
N GLY A 163 -8.35 -6.96 7.98
CA GLY A 163 -9.34 -8.03 7.84
C GLY A 163 -8.71 -9.42 7.78
N GLU A 164 -7.55 -9.56 7.14
CA GLU A 164 -6.79 -10.82 7.10
C GLU A 164 -6.30 -11.20 8.52
N TYR A 165 -5.69 -10.23 9.21
CA TYR A 165 -5.29 -10.39 10.61
C TYR A 165 -6.47 -10.74 11.52
N SER A 166 -7.57 -9.98 11.45
CA SER A 166 -8.72 -10.16 12.32
C SER A 166 -9.41 -11.51 12.10
N ALA A 167 -9.45 -12.01 10.87
CA ALA A 167 -10.01 -13.32 10.55
C ALA A 167 -9.22 -14.45 11.24
N ILE A 168 -7.88 -14.42 11.16
CA ILE A 168 -7.01 -15.39 11.83
C ILE A 168 -7.17 -15.28 13.35
N LYS A 169 -7.08 -14.07 13.92
CA LYS A 169 -7.23 -13.86 15.38
C LYS A 169 -8.58 -14.32 15.88
N PHE A 170 -9.66 -14.08 15.14
CA PHE A 170 -10.99 -14.55 15.49
C PHE A 170 -11.07 -16.08 15.46
N ALA A 171 -10.51 -16.73 14.43
CA ALA A 171 -10.49 -18.18 14.32
C ALA A 171 -9.68 -18.83 15.46
N ILE A 172 -8.54 -18.27 15.85
CA ILE A 172 -7.74 -18.73 16.99
C ILE A 172 -8.54 -18.56 18.30
N LYS A 173 -9.12 -17.38 18.53
CA LYS A 173 -9.91 -17.09 19.73
C LYS A 173 -11.07 -18.07 19.91
N ASN A 174 -11.68 -18.50 18.79
CA ASN A 174 -12.80 -19.44 18.80
C ASN A 174 -12.36 -20.90 18.64
N LYS A 175 -11.07 -21.22 18.77
CA LYS A 175 -10.50 -22.58 18.68
C LYS A 175 -10.83 -23.31 17.35
N ILE A 176 -10.99 -22.56 16.27
CA ILE A 176 -11.13 -23.08 14.89
C ILE A 176 -9.74 -23.34 14.32
N LEU A 177 -8.79 -22.47 14.63
CA LEU A 177 -7.36 -22.59 14.30
C LEU A 177 -6.54 -22.55 15.59
N ASP A 178 -5.35 -23.12 15.57
CA ASP A 178 -4.35 -22.97 16.63
C ASP A 178 -3.46 -21.72 16.39
N GLU A 179 -2.59 -21.39 17.35
CA GLU A 179 -1.72 -20.23 17.28
C GLU A 179 -0.65 -20.34 16.19
N GLU A 180 -0.29 -21.55 15.76
CA GLU A 180 0.69 -21.78 14.69
C GLU A 180 0.20 -21.27 13.35
N SER A 181 -1.11 -21.18 13.13
CA SER A 181 -1.71 -20.61 11.93
C SER A 181 -1.28 -19.17 11.66
N MET A 182 -0.96 -18.42 12.72
CA MET A 182 -0.39 -17.07 12.63
C MET A 182 0.97 -17.11 11.93
N ILE A 183 1.87 -17.99 12.40
CA ILE A 183 3.21 -18.17 11.81
C ILE A 183 3.11 -18.73 10.39
N GLU A 184 2.24 -19.70 10.16
CA GLU A 184 2.02 -20.28 8.84
C GLU A 184 1.57 -19.22 7.83
N SER A 185 0.68 -18.30 8.23
CA SER A 185 0.25 -17.20 7.37
C SER A 185 1.40 -16.29 6.96
N ILE A 186 2.32 -15.99 7.88
CA ILE A 186 3.53 -15.19 7.60
C ILE A 186 4.49 -15.95 6.69
N MET A 187 4.67 -17.25 6.93
CA MET A 187 5.53 -18.10 6.10
C MET A 187 4.97 -18.27 4.68
N ALA A 188 3.65 -18.19 4.48
CA ALA A 188 3.04 -18.17 3.15
C ALA A 188 3.49 -16.99 2.30
N PHE A 189 3.55 -15.78 2.88
CA PHE A 189 4.11 -14.60 2.20
C PHE A 189 5.57 -14.79 1.81
N LYS A 190 6.39 -15.29 2.76
CA LYS A 190 7.80 -15.56 2.49
C LYS A 190 7.98 -16.58 1.37
N ARG A 191 7.21 -17.66 1.39
CA ARG A 191 7.21 -18.69 0.35
C ARG A 191 6.79 -18.13 -1.02
N ALA A 192 5.86 -17.19 -1.06
CA ALA A 192 5.46 -16.48 -2.28
C ALA A 192 6.54 -15.50 -2.80
N GLY A 193 7.60 -15.23 -2.03
CA GLY A 193 8.73 -14.41 -2.45
C GLY A 193 8.75 -13.00 -1.86
N ALA A 194 7.87 -12.67 -0.91
CA ALA A 194 7.96 -11.40 -0.19
C ALA A 194 9.26 -11.33 0.63
N CYS A 195 9.99 -10.22 0.52
CA CYS A 195 11.21 -9.98 1.28
C CYS A 195 10.93 -9.31 2.64
N ALA A 196 9.79 -8.64 2.76
CA ALA A 196 9.29 -8.07 4.02
C ALA A 196 7.77 -8.10 4.06
N ILE A 197 7.22 -8.12 5.27
CA ILE A 197 5.79 -8.23 5.52
C ILE A 197 5.38 -7.18 6.54
N VAL A 198 4.41 -6.34 6.19
CA VAL A 198 3.72 -5.45 7.12
C VAL A 198 2.54 -6.21 7.70
N THR A 199 2.53 -6.41 9.01
CA THR A 199 1.50 -7.22 9.69
C THR A 199 1.23 -6.70 11.09
N TYR A 200 -0.01 -6.88 11.55
CA TYR A 200 -0.42 -6.62 12.93
C TYR A 200 0.05 -7.72 13.91
N PHE A 201 0.65 -8.79 13.40
CA PHE A 201 1.28 -9.83 14.24
C PHE A 201 2.71 -9.50 14.67
N ALA A 202 3.28 -8.39 14.23
CA ALA A 202 4.67 -8.00 14.51
C ALA A 202 4.92 -7.42 15.92
N ILE A 203 4.02 -7.68 16.87
CA ILE A 203 4.06 -7.16 18.24
C ILE A 203 4.51 -8.27 19.19
#